data_12495346c224b767082a3662ecb9ff3c
#
_entry.id   12495346c224b767082a3662ecb9ff3c
#
_cell.length_a   1.000
_cell.length_b   1.000
_cell.length_c   1.000
_cell.angle_alpha   90.00
_cell.angle_beta   90.00
_cell.angle_gamma   90.00
#
_symmetry.space_group_name_H-M   'P 1'
#
loop_
_entity.id
_entity.type
_entity.pdbx_description
1 polymer ?
#
loop_
_entity_poly.entity_id
_entity_poly.type
_entity_poly.pdbx_seq_one_letter_code
_entity_poly.pdbx_strand_id
1 'polypeptide(L)'
;SPNKSNDKPVQKTANTNTTTNAPAKSNRPSYGQNSGGSNPRSQGNQGRGNNPYNKNKRSKFKKGTTKQGPAVPPRKFRELPETFVYTDGMNVMEVAKKLHREPAEIIKKLFLMGIMVTQNQALGKDALELLAADYGIEAEEKIVQDISDLDSYFEIEENPEDLVSRPPVVTIMGHVDHGKTTLLDSLRNTNVIQTEAGGITQHIGAYQVKIDGKPITFLDTPGHAAFTTMRARGADVTDITIIVVAADDGVMPQTIEAINHAKAADVPIIVAVNKIDKPTANPDRVMQELSDQGLVPEAWGGETIFVNISAKFGQGIDELLEMILLVAEVQELKANPNRLAIGSVIEARLDKSKGPIATVLVQSGTLKIGDPIVVGNTHGRVRVMTNDQGR
;
A
#
# COMPACT_ATOMS: atom_id res chain seq x y z
N SER A 1 -26.86 -13.69 72.55
CA SER A 1 -27.55 -12.50 73.06
C SER A 1 -26.74 -11.22 72.80
N PRO A 2 -27.42 -10.15 72.56
CA PRO A 2 -27.26 -9.25 71.40
C PRO A 2 -26.88 -7.84 71.78
N ASN A 3 -26.58 -6.99 70.84
CA ASN A 3 -26.99 -5.58 70.81
C ASN A 3 -26.57 -4.91 69.52
N LYS A 4 -27.53 -4.49 68.71
CA LYS A 4 -28.20 -3.19 68.53
C LYS A 4 -27.25 -2.13 67.98
N SER A 5 -27.44 -1.80 66.72
CA SER A 5 -28.27 -0.73 66.13
C SER A 5 -27.57 0.63 66.14
N ASN A 6 -27.43 1.23 64.95
CA ASN A 6 -28.09 2.51 64.69
C ASN A 6 -28.07 2.87 63.20
N ASP A 7 -29.28 3.04 62.73
CA ASP A 7 -29.71 3.75 61.52
C ASP A 7 -29.39 5.28 61.62
N LYS A 8 -29.15 5.94 60.52
CA LYS A 8 -30.08 6.76 59.72
C LYS A 8 -29.40 7.68 58.71
N PRO A 9 -30.11 8.09 57.70
CA PRO A 9 -29.61 8.67 56.47
C PRO A 9 -29.81 10.19 56.39
N VAL A 10 -29.09 10.86 55.48
CA VAL A 10 -29.39 12.25 55.08
C VAL A 10 -29.20 12.36 53.55
N GLN A 11 -30.29 12.46 52.88
CA GLN A 11 -30.99 13.53 52.18
C GLN A 11 -30.32 14.07 50.90
N LYS A 12 -31.15 13.92 49.86
CA LYS A 12 -31.19 14.60 48.57
C LYS A 12 -31.13 16.12 48.68
N THR A 13 -30.45 16.78 47.76
CA THR A 13 -30.97 18.02 47.17
C THR A 13 -30.67 18.05 45.67
N ALA A 14 -31.74 18.08 44.93
CA ALA A 14 -31.79 18.51 43.54
C ALA A 14 -31.71 20.04 43.50
N ASN A 15 -31.02 20.56 42.47
CA ASN A 15 -31.35 21.89 42.00
C ASN A 15 -31.18 21.95 40.48
N THR A 16 -32.31 22.03 39.85
CA THR A 16 -32.58 22.51 38.49
C THR A 16 -32.25 23.99 38.40
N ASN A 17 -31.54 24.40 37.35
CA ASN A 17 -31.80 25.68 36.71
C ASN A 17 -31.44 25.64 35.22
N THR A 18 -32.46 25.69 34.46
CA THR A 18 -32.58 26.10 33.05
C THR A 18 -32.19 27.56 32.88
N THR A 19 -31.32 27.90 31.93
CA THR A 19 -31.49 29.13 31.13
C THR A 19 -30.76 29.04 29.78
N THR A 20 -31.51 29.29 28.81
CA THR A 20 -31.34 29.69 27.42
C THR A 20 -30.23 30.70 27.12
N ASN A 21 -29.58 30.57 25.97
CA ASN A 21 -29.40 31.53 24.88
C ASN A 21 -28.03 31.47 24.19
N ALA A 22 -28.05 31.01 22.96
CA ALA A 22 -27.59 31.58 21.68
C ALA A 22 -26.15 32.13 21.49
N PRO A 23 -25.68 32.29 20.25
CA PRO A 23 -24.35 31.84 19.82
C PRO A 23 -23.33 32.98 19.68
N ALA A 24 -22.08 32.70 19.88
CA ALA A 24 -20.98 33.64 19.65
C ALA A 24 -20.14 33.24 18.44
N LYS A 25 -20.24 34.07 17.48
CA LYS A 25 -19.41 34.60 16.39
C LYS A 25 -17.99 34.03 16.20
N SER A 26 -17.81 33.60 14.98
CA SER A 26 -16.57 33.42 14.21
C SER A 26 -15.63 34.64 14.27
N ASN A 27 -14.36 34.41 14.54
CA ASN A 27 -13.30 35.38 14.23
C ASN A 27 -12.44 34.86 13.09
N ARG A 28 -12.63 35.49 11.93
CA ARG A 28 -11.66 35.55 10.82
C ARG A 28 -10.77 36.76 11.03
N PRO A 29 -9.47 36.70 10.81
CA PRO A 29 -8.66 37.91 10.57
C PRO A 29 -8.70 38.24 9.07
N SER A 30 -9.06 39.47 8.81
CA SER A 30 -9.03 40.15 7.52
C SER A 30 -7.63 40.56 7.13
N TYR A 31 -7.25 40.34 5.89
CA TYR A 31 -6.12 40.99 5.24
C TYR A 31 -6.48 42.43 4.89
N GLY A 32 -5.74 43.37 5.47
CA GLY A 32 -5.75 44.77 5.14
C GLY A 32 -4.77 45.07 4.01
N GLN A 33 -5.29 45.68 2.95
CA GLN A 33 -4.51 46.44 1.97
C GLN A 33 -3.88 47.66 2.64
N ASN A 34 -2.63 47.94 2.28
CA ASN A 34 -2.13 49.27 2.37
C ASN A 34 -1.26 49.63 1.17
N SER A 35 -1.68 50.63 0.51
CA SER A 35 -1.08 51.40 -0.59
C SER A 35 -0.01 52.35 -0.04
N GLY A 36 0.98 52.64 -0.89
CA GLY A 36 1.61 53.93 -0.86
C GLY A 36 3.11 54.02 -0.71
N GLY A 37 3.76 54.53 -1.71
CA GLY A 37 4.78 55.53 -1.46
C GLY A 37 6.16 55.33 -2.03
N SER A 38 6.38 56.00 -3.17
CA SER A 38 7.53 56.83 -3.50
C SER A 38 8.89 56.24 -3.89
N ASN A 39 9.22 56.63 -5.11
CA ASN A 39 10.57 56.75 -5.75
C ASN A 39 11.53 57.62 -4.96
N PRO A 40 12.86 57.52 -5.21
CA PRO A 40 13.50 58.56 -6.03
C PRO A 40 14.63 58.06 -6.98
N ARG A 41 14.60 58.67 -8.20
CA ARG A 41 15.60 59.32 -9.01
C ARG A 41 17.10 58.98 -8.90
N SER A 42 17.70 58.71 -10.06
CA SER A 42 18.83 59.48 -10.62
C SER A 42 18.94 59.11 -12.11
N GLN A 43 18.79 60.07 -13.05
CA GLN A 43 19.74 60.87 -13.76
C GLN A 43 20.82 60.04 -14.45
N GLY A 44 20.95 60.04 -15.77
CA GLY A 44 21.13 60.99 -16.81
C GLY A 44 21.78 60.24 -17.99
N ASN A 45 21.58 60.50 -19.17
CA ASN A 45 22.33 61.40 -20.04
C ASN A 45 21.90 61.27 -21.52
N GLN A 46 21.84 62.38 -22.09
CA GLN A 46 21.63 62.95 -23.38
C GLN A 46 22.19 62.18 -24.59
N GLY A 47 21.46 62.27 -25.71
CA GLY A 47 21.97 62.01 -27.06
C GLY A 47 20.94 62.38 -28.12
N ARG A 48 21.05 63.61 -28.63
CA ARG A 48 20.30 64.27 -29.69
C ARG A 48 20.39 63.54 -31.03
N GLY A 49 19.30 63.72 -31.86
CA GLY A 49 19.46 63.56 -33.29
C GLY A 49 18.15 63.51 -34.07
N ASN A 50 17.54 64.65 -34.31
CA ASN A 50 16.85 65.18 -35.46
C ASN A 50 16.01 64.26 -36.38
N ASN A 51 14.74 64.65 -36.42
CA ASN A 51 13.81 64.50 -37.55
C ASN A 51 14.25 65.39 -38.75
N PRO A 52 13.88 65.09 -40.02
CA PRO A 52 12.71 65.77 -40.57
C PRO A 52 11.89 64.99 -41.62
N TYR A 53 10.57 65.23 -41.56
CA TYR A 53 9.58 65.33 -42.66
C TYR A 53 10.04 64.87 -44.07
N ASN A 54 9.24 63.99 -44.72
CA ASN A 54 8.83 64.31 -46.08
C ASN A 54 7.50 63.66 -46.50
N LYS A 55 6.82 64.43 -47.24
CA LYS A 55 5.45 64.40 -47.75
C LYS A 55 5.16 63.28 -48.75
N ASN A 56 3.90 62.89 -48.78
CA ASN A 56 3.06 62.53 -49.91
C ASN A 56 3.71 62.12 -51.24
N LYS A 57 3.41 60.89 -51.65
CA LYS A 57 3.12 60.63 -53.08
C LYS A 57 2.04 59.56 -53.23
N ARG A 58 0.85 59.98 -53.66
CA ARG A 58 -0.15 59.13 -54.32
C ARG A 58 0.47 58.51 -55.55
N SER A 59 0.42 57.19 -55.72
CA SER A 59 0.61 56.57 -57.02
C SER A 59 -0.28 55.34 -57.18
N LYS A 60 -1.28 55.55 -58.00
CA LYS A 60 -1.88 54.72 -59.04
C LYS A 60 -1.93 53.22 -58.82
N PHE A 61 -3.15 52.70 -58.69
CA PHE A 61 -3.55 51.37 -59.01
C PHE A 61 -2.98 50.90 -60.36
N LYS A 62 -2.06 49.90 -60.30
CA LYS A 62 -1.78 49.02 -61.42
C LYS A 62 -2.35 47.67 -61.10
N LYS A 63 -3.35 47.20 -61.87
CA LYS A 63 -3.74 45.81 -62.02
C LYS A 63 -2.42 44.97 -62.29
N GLY A 64 -1.92 44.23 -61.33
CA GLY A 64 -0.82 43.31 -61.49
C GLY A 64 -1.31 41.89 -61.41
N THR A 65 -1.15 41.18 -62.49
CA THR A 65 -1.23 39.75 -62.70
C THR A 65 -0.88 38.94 -61.46
N THR A 66 -1.75 38.02 -61.09
CA THR A 66 -1.54 36.94 -60.15
C THR A 66 -0.31 36.12 -60.54
N LYS A 67 0.81 36.38 -59.89
CA LYS A 67 1.93 35.44 -59.91
C LYS A 67 1.50 34.23 -59.09
N GLN A 68 1.23 33.14 -59.77
CA GLN A 68 1.19 31.82 -59.14
C GLN A 68 2.55 31.61 -58.45
N GLY A 69 2.51 31.44 -57.14
CA GLY A 69 3.65 31.01 -56.35
C GLY A 69 4.18 29.67 -56.88
N PRO A 70 5.47 29.33 -56.67
CA PRO A 70 5.98 28.09 -57.12
C PRO A 70 5.14 26.93 -56.56
N ALA A 71 4.75 26.03 -57.47
CA ALA A 71 3.98 24.83 -57.12
C ALA A 71 4.78 24.09 -56.03
N VAL A 72 4.17 23.90 -54.87
CA VAL A 72 4.72 23.06 -53.81
C VAL A 72 4.86 21.65 -54.39
N PRO A 73 6.08 21.06 -54.39
CA PRO A 73 6.24 19.71 -54.93
C PRO A 73 5.34 18.75 -54.19
N PRO A 74 4.73 17.77 -54.86
CA PRO A 74 3.84 16.82 -54.23
C PRO A 74 4.65 16.10 -53.13
N ARG A 75 4.20 16.17 -51.89
CA ARG A 75 4.75 15.45 -50.78
C ARG A 75 4.70 13.96 -51.11
N LYS A 76 5.83 13.27 -51.17
CA LYS A 76 5.89 11.83 -51.30
C LYS A 76 5.31 11.28 -49.98
N PHE A 77 4.13 10.69 -50.04
CA PHE A 77 3.60 9.90 -48.92
C PHE A 77 4.57 8.72 -48.70
N ARG A 78 4.92 8.51 -47.43
CA ARG A 78 5.62 7.28 -47.06
C ARG A 78 4.66 6.09 -47.20
N GLU A 79 5.20 4.91 -47.44
CA GLU A 79 4.45 3.68 -47.42
C GLU A 79 3.73 3.50 -46.09
N LEU A 80 2.56 2.87 -46.12
CA LEU A 80 1.79 2.55 -44.91
C LEU A 80 2.57 1.50 -44.12
N PRO A 81 2.52 1.54 -42.78
CA PRO A 81 3.07 0.45 -41.95
C PRO A 81 2.30 -0.85 -42.20
N GLU A 82 2.95 -1.99 -42.09
CA GLU A 82 2.30 -3.31 -42.22
C GLU A 82 1.30 -3.57 -41.09
N THR A 83 1.62 -3.09 -39.88
CA THR A 83 0.74 -3.19 -38.69
C THR A 83 0.52 -1.79 -38.10
N PHE A 84 -0.71 -1.50 -37.73
CA PHE A 84 -1.09 -0.27 -37.03
C PHE A 84 -1.23 -0.55 -35.53
N VAL A 85 -0.16 -0.29 -34.77
CA VAL A 85 -0.19 -0.39 -33.32
C VAL A 85 -0.85 0.85 -32.72
N TYR A 86 -2.02 0.70 -32.11
CA TYR A 86 -2.77 1.79 -31.51
C TYR A 86 -2.98 1.61 -30.00
N THR A 87 -3.31 2.69 -29.32
CA THR A 87 -3.77 2.70 -27.92
C THR A 87 -5.14 3.36 -27.88
N ASP A 88 -6.03 2.90 -27.03
CA ASP A 88 -7.33 3.55 -26.86
C ASP A 88 -7.19 5.00 -26.47
N GLY A 89 -8.05 5.87 -26.99
CA GLY A 89 -8.00 7.32 -26.75
C GLY A 89 -6.96 8.10 -27.55
N MET A 90 -6.29 7.51 -28.55
CA MET A 90 -5.40 8.25 -29.45
C MET A 90 -6.14 9.34 -30.22
N ASN A 91 -5.52 10.52 -30.33
CA ASN A 91 -6.08 11.60 -31.13
C ASN A 91 -5.77 11.46 -32.62
N VAL A 92 -6.56 12.16 -33.46
CA VAL A 92 -6.42 12.08 -34.92
C VAL A 92 -5.02 12.47 -35.40
N MET A 93 -4.33 13.38 -34.70
CA MET A 93 -2.96 13.78 -35.07
C MET A 93 -1.94 12.67 -34.83
N GLU A 94 -2.11 11.93 -33.75
CA GLU A 94 -1.22 10.79 -33.42
C GLU A 94 -1.40 9.65 -34.42
N VAL A 95 -2.66 9.35 -34.74
CA VAL A 95 -3.02 8.37 -35.77
C VAL A 95 -2.43 8.75 -37.12
N ALA A 96 -2.60 10.02 -37.53
CA ALA A 96 -2.02 10.58 -38.77
C ALA A 96 -0.50 10.41 -38.83
N LYS A 97 0.19 10.66 -37.71
CA LYS A 97 1.63 10.52 -37.59
C LYS A 97 2.07 9.05 -37.72
N LYS A 98 1.35 8.12 -37.11
CA LYS A 98 1.65 6.68 -37.20
C LYS A 98 1.36 6.10 -38.58
N LEU A 99 0.27 6.51 -39.23
CA LEU A 99 -0.08 6.08 -40.57
C LEU A 99 0.66 6.83 -41.69
N HIS A 100 1.52 7.78 -41.34
CA HIS A 100 2.23 8.66 -42.29
C HIS A 100 1.28 9.38 -43.28
N ARG A 101 0.07 9.77 -42.79
CA ARG A 101 -0.95 10.49 -43.56
C ARG A 101 -1.21 11.88 -42.98
N GLU A 102 -1.94 12.72 -43.72
CA GLU A 102 -2.35 14.00 -43.20
C GLU A 102 -3.60 13.88 -42.30
N PRO A 103 -3.68 14.64 -41.18
CA PRO A 103 -4.87 14.60 -40.32
C PRO A 103 -6.18 14.88 -41.04
N ALA A 104 -6.13 15.75 -42.07
CA ALA A 104 -7.28 16.09 -42.89
C ALA A 104 -7.81 14.90 -43.71
N GLU A 105 -6.93 14.00 -44.15
CA GLU A 105 -7.31 12.76 -44.86
C GLU A 105 -8.03 11.80 -43.91
N ILE A 106 -7.50 11.63 -42.70
CA ILE A 106 -8.11 10.76 -41.69
C ILE A 106 -9.49 11.30 -41.27
N ILE A 107 -9.62 12.61 -41.02
CA ILE A 107 -10.91 13.24 -40.70
C ILE A 107 -11.91 12.99 -41.82
N LYS A 108 -11.47 13.14 -43.06
CA LYS A 108 -12.35 12.91 -44.22
C LYS A 108 -12.83 11.48 -44.29
N LYS A 109 -11.94 10.49 -44.07
CA LYS A 109 -12.30 9.07 -44.06
C LYS A 109 -13.26 8.74 -42.92
N LEU A 110 -12.97 9.17 -41.68
CA LEU A 110 -13.84 9.01 -40.54
C LEU A 110 -15.21 9.64 -40.77
N PHE A 111 -15.25 10.82 -41.39
CA PHE A 111 -16.50 11.47 -41.77
C PHE A 111 -17.31 10.65 -42.78
N LEU A 112 -16.67 10.02 -43.77
CA LEU A 112 -17.33 9.12 -44.72
C LEU A 112 -17.89 7.86 -44.06
N MET A 113 -17.28 7.42 -42.93
CA MET A 113 -17.76 6.33 -42.08
C MET A 113 -18.83 6.77 -41.07
N GLY A 114 -19.25 8.06 -41.10
CA GLY A 114 -20.27 8.63 -40.22
C GLY A 114 -19.75 9.12 -38.88
N ILE A 115 -18.44 9.15 -38.68
CA ILE A 115 -17.79 9.57 -37.40
C ILE A 115 -17.30 11.01 -37.57
N MET A 116 -17.94 11.95 -36.86
CA MET A 116 -17.52 13.35 -36.86
C MET A 116 -16.48 13.59 -35.77
N VAL A 117 -15.26 13.94 -36.16
CA VAL A 117 -14.15 14.17 -35.22
C VAL A 117 -13.35 15.42 -35.60
N THR A 118 -12.73 16.02 -34.60
CA THR A 118 -11.76 17.11 -34.74
C THR A 118 -10.32 16.59 -34.61
N GLN A 119 -9.33 17.39 -35.01
CA GLN A 119 -7.90 16.97 -34.99
C GLN A 119 -7.39 16.51 -33.66
N ASN A 120 -7.91 17.12 -32.57
CA ASN A 120 -7.44 16.83 -31.20
C ASN A 120 -8.39 15.91 -30.43
N GLN A 121 -9.41 15.40 -31.07
CA GLN A 121 -10.40 14.54 -30.43
C GLN A 121 -9.85 13.13 -30.33
N ALA A 122 -10.02 12.51 -29.16
CA ALA A 122 -9.70 11.11 -28.92
C ALA A 122 -10.64 10.20 -29.72
N LEU A 123 -10.09 9.17 -30.34
CA LEU A 123 -10.79 8.15 -31.08
C LEU A 123 -10.93 6.91 -30.20
N GLY A 124 -12.13 6.34 -30.15
CA GLY A 124 -12.35 5.07 -29.48
C GLY A 124 -11.83 3.90 -30.32
N LYS A 125 -11.67 2.75 -29.68
CA LYS A 125 -11.18 1.51 -30.28
C LYS A 125 -11.85 1.16 -31.60
N ASP A 126 -13.19 1.17 -31.64
CA ASP A 126 -13.97 0.81 -32.82
C ASP A 126 -13.63 1.71 -34.04
N ALA A 127 -13.42 3.01 -33.78
CA ALA A 127 -13.07 3.96 -34.84
C ALA A 127 -11.65 3.73 -35.38
N LEU A 128 -10.71 3.33 -34.52
CA LEU A 128 -9.32 3.04 -34.88
C LEU A 128 -9.23 1.73 -35.69
N GLU A 129 -9.95 0.69 -35.29
CA GLU A 129 -10.02 -0.59 -36.00
C GLU A 129 -10.69 -0.44 -37.37
N LEU A 130 -11.83 0.28 -37.45
CA LEU A 130 -12.49 0.58 -38.72
C LEU A 130 -11.58 1.36 -39.67
N LEU A 131 -10.82 2.32 -39.15
CA LEU A 131 -9.87 3.09 -39.93
C LEU A 131 -8.72 2.23 -40.45
N ALA A 132 -8.19 1.34 -39.63
CA ALA A 132 -7.15 0.39 -40.03
C ALA A 132 -7.63 -0.55 -41.12
N ALA A 133 -8.85 -1.10 -40.98
CA ALA A 133 -9.49 -1.93 -41.98
C ALA A 133 -9.69 -1.22 -43.34
N ASP A 134 -10.07 0.08 -43.33
CA ASP A 134 -10.20 0.90 -44.54
C ASP A 134 -8.88 1.16 -45.24
N TYR A 135 -7.78 1.20 -44.50
CA TYR A 135 -6.43 1.27 -45.05
C TYR A 135 -5.86 -0.11 -45.43
N GLY A 136 -6.55 -1.20 -45.09
CA GLY A 136 -6.10 -2.58 -45.34
C GLY A 136 -4.90 -3.00 -44.49
N ILE A 137 -4.78 -2.45 -43.27
CA ILE A 137 -3.69 -2.66 -42.35
C ILE A 137 -4.23 -3.43 -41.14
N GLU A 138 -3.45 -4.38 -40.64
CA GLU A 138 -3.77 -5.10 -39.41
C GLU A 138 -3.63 -4.17 -38.19
N ALA A 139 -4.68 -4.10 -37.37
CA ALA A 139 -4.72 -3.26 -36.17
C ALA A 139 -4.29 -4.10 -34.95
N GLU A 140 -3.29 -3.66 -34.22
CA GLU A 140 -2.81 -4.25 -32.99
C GLU A 140 -2.98 -3.29 -31.83
N GLU A 141 -3.76 -3.67 -30.84
CA GLU A 141 -3.95 -2.87 -29.64
C GLU A 141 -2.73 -2.98 -28.72
N LYS A 142 -2.04 -1.89 -28.51
CA LYS A 142 -1.03 -1.79 -27.45
C LYS A 142 -1.73 -1.50 -26.15
N ILE A 143 -1.93 -2.49 -25.32
CA ILE A 143 -2.38 -2.31 -23.93
C ILE A 143 -1.28 -1.55 -23.22
N VAL A 144 -1.48 -0.25 -22.99
CA VAL A 144 -0.64 0.54 -22.10
C VAL A 144 -1.12 0.17 -20.70
N GLN A 145 -0.39 -0.72 -20.03
CA GLN A 145 -0.61 -0.94 -18.61
C GLN A 145 -0.48 0.42 -17.92
N ASP A 146 -1.55 0.88 -17.32
CA ASP A 146 -1.54 2.09 -16.52
C ASP A 146 -0.67 1.83 -15.29
N ILE A 147 0.53 2.43 -15.26
CA ILE A 147 1.49 2.28 -14.16
C ILE A 147 0.88 2.76 -12.83
N SER A 148 -0.21 3.52 -12.88
CA SER A 148 -0.95 3.96 -11.70
C SER A 148 -1.97 2.92 -11.19
N ASP A 149 -2.32 1.93 -11.99
CA ASP A 149 -3.13 0.80 -11.57
C ASP A 149 -2.25 -0.27 -10.90
N LEU A 150 -2.11 -0.15 -9.58
CA LEU A 150 -1.33 -1.10 -8.79
C LEU A 150 -1.98 -2.49 -8.78
N ASP A 151 -3.29 -2.57 -8.90
CA ASP A 151 -4.02 -3.84 -8.82
C ASP A 151 -3.66 -4.74 -10.02
N SER A 152 -3.48 -4.17 -11.22
CA SER A 152 -3.03 -4.90 -12.40
C SER A 152 -1.63 -5.51 -12.25
N TYR A 153 -0.78 -4.93 -11.39
CA TYR A 153 0.55 -5.47 -11.06
C TYR A 153 0.50 -6.69 -10.16
N PHE A 154 -0.57 -6.85 -9.37
CA PHE A 154 -0.77 -8.02 -8.51
C PHE A 154 -1.34 -9.19 -9.30
N GLU A 155 -2.10 -8.93 -10.37
CA GLU A 155 -2.78 -9.93 -11.21
C GLU A 155 -1.92 -10.49 -12.37
N ILE A 156 -0.64 -10.10 -12.48
CA ILE A 156 0.24 -10.63 -13.53
C ILE A 156 0.41 -12.14 -13.32
N GLU A 157 -0.05 -12.93 -14.27
CA GLU A 157 0.21 -14.37 -14.31
C GLU A 157 1.71 -14.62 -14.32
N GLU A 158 2.21 -15.27 -13.28
CA GLU A 158 3.63 -15.60 -13.15
C GLU A 158 3.91 -16.94 -13.84
N ASN A 159 5.02 -17.02 -14.57
CA ASN A 159 5.47 -18.29 -15.13
C ASN A 159 5.82 -19.26 -14.00
N PRO A 160 5.29 -20.49 -13.98
CA PRO A 160 5.58 -21.47 -12.93
C PRO A 160 7.08 -21.79 -12.78
N GLU A 161 7.86 -21.62 -13.86
CA GLU A 161 9.31 -21.88 -13.86
C GLU A 161 10.11 -20.85 -13.09
N ASP A 162 9.59 -19.63 -12.90
CA ASP A 162 10.25 -18.54 -12.18
C ASP A 162 9.94 -18.55 -10.67
N LEU A 163 9.02 -19.43 -10.24
CA LEU A 163 8.56 -19.52 -8.86
C LEU A 163 9.54 -20.33 -8.00
N VAL A 164 10.03 -19.71 -6.93
CA VAL A 164 10.91 -20.31 -5.92
C VAL A 164 10.18 -20.36 -4.58
N SER A 165 10.42 -21.41 -3.80
CA SER A 165 9.90 -21.51 -2.43
C SER A 165 10.38 -20.31 -1.61
N ARG A 166 9.45 -19.65 -0.89
CA ARG A 166 9.76 -18.52 -0.02
C ARG A 166 9.57 -18.88 1.46
N PRO A 167 10.27 -18.19 2.36
CA PRO A 167 10.06 -18.33 3.79
C PRO A 167 8.61 -18.02 4.19
N PRO A 168 8.02 -18.80 5.12
CA PRO A 168 6.72 -18.45 5.67
C PRO A 168 6.81 -17.20 6.53
N VAL A 169 5.76 -16.41 6.49
CA VAL A 169 5.55 -15.26 7.37
C VAL A 169 4.54 -15.64 8.44
N VAL A 170 4.94 -15.53 9.69
CA VAL A 170 4.19 -16.03 10.85
C VAL A 170 3.89 -14.89 11.80
N THR A 171 2.63 -14.64 12.10
CA THR A 171 2.25 -13.67 13.14
C THR A 171 1.98 -14.35 14.47
N ILE A 172 2.45 -13.74 15.56
CA ILE A 172 2.19 -14.21 16.92
C ILE A 172 1.19 -13.30 17.59
N MET A 173 0.06 -13.88 18.02
CA MET A 173 -1.07 -13.21 18.66
C MET A 173 -1.44 -13.86 19.98
N GLY A 174 -2.27 -13.18 20.76
CA GLY A 174 -2.78 -13.68 22.01
C GLY A 174 -2.88 -12.58 23.07
N HIS A 175 -3.35 -12.97 24.26
CA HIS A 175 -3.58 -12.04 25.36
C HIS A 175 -2.26 -11.45 25.92
N VAL A 176 -2.37 -10.33 26.64
CA VAL A 176 -1.27 -9.74 27.40
C VAL A 176 -0.80 -10.76 28.44
N ASP A 177 0.50 -10.81 28.74
CA ASP A 177 1.13 -11.69 29.72
C ASP A 177 1.00 -13.20 29.45
N HIS A 178 0.49 -13.65 28.31
CA HIS A 178 0.51 -15.05 27.89
C HIS A 178 1.87 -15.53 27.42
N GLY A 179 2.87 -14.64 27.36
CA GLY A 179 4.26 -14.98 27.08
C GLY A 179 4.66 -14.92 25.61
N LYS A 180 3.95 -14.14 24.77
CA LYS A 180 4.33 -13.90 23.37
C LYS A 180 5.75 -13.40 23.24
N THR A 181 6.08 -12.28 23.89
CA THR A 181 7.42 -11.68 23.84
C THR A 181 8.49 -12.63 24.41
N THR A 182 8.15 -13.40 25.45
CA THR A 182 9.08 -14.42 26.01
C THR A 182 9.36 -15.52 24.98
N LEU A 183 8.33 -15.98 24.24
CA LEU A 183 8.48 -16.94 23.15
C LEU A 183 9.41 -16.37 22.07
N LEU A 184 9.17 -15.13 21.66
CA LEU A 184 9.98 -14.46 20.66
C LEU A 184 11.44 -14.26 21.10
N ASP A 185 11.67 -13.85 22.33
CA ASP A 185 13.02 -13.73 22.90
C ASP A 185 13.75 -15.09 22.90
N SER A 186 13.04 -16.17 23.24
CA SER A 186 13.58 -17.53 23.17
C SER A 186 13.96 -17.93 21.74
N LEU A 187 13.12 -17.60 20.74
CA LEU A 187 13.39 -17.88 19.32
C LEU A 187 14.59 -17.10 18.78
N ARG A 188 14.78 -15.86 19.25
CA ARG A 188 15.86 -14.97 18.80
C ARG A 188 17.15 -15.14 19.58
N ASN A 189 17.14 -15.85 20.69
CA ASN A 189 18.21 -15.84 21.68
C ASN A 189 18.57 -14.43 22.16
N THR A 190 17.56 -13.59 22.39
CA THR A 190 17.68 -12.16 22.77
C THR A 190 16.84 -11.87 24.01
N ASN A 191 17.00 -10.68 24.58
CA ASN A 191 16.20 -10.19 25.71
C ASN A 191 15.54 -8.84 25.34
N VAL A 192 14.66 -8.83 24.36
CA VAL A 192 13.99 -7.61 23.88
C VAL A 192 13.04 -7.05 24.95
N ILE A 193 12.45 -7.90 25.78
CA ILE A 193 11.59 -7.47 26.91
C ILE A 193 12.27 -6.42 27.78
N GLN A 194 13.59 -6.53 28.00
CA GLN A 194 14.32 -5.58 28.84
C GLN A 194 14.62 -4.25 28.15
N THR A 195 14.54 -4.17 26.85
CA THR A 195 14.87 -2.98 26.05
C THR A 195 13.65 -2.16 25.66
N GLU A 196 12.45 -2.74 25.68
CA GLU A 196 11.20 -2.06 25.35
C GLU A 196 10.69 -1.20 26.52
N ALA A 197 10.17 -0.01 26.19
CA ALA A 197 9.62 0.91 27.16
C ALA A 197 8.38 0.30 27.85
N GLY A 198 8.48 0.04 29.15
CA GLY A 198 7.42 -0.59 29.94
C GLY A 198 7.34 -2.09 29.83
N GLY A 199 8.28 -2.77 29.15
CA GLY A 199 8.32 -4.23 29.01
C GLY A 199 7.19 -4.82 28.18
N ILE A 200 6.59 -4.02 27.30
CA ILE A 200 5.49 -4.42 26.42
C ILE A 200 5.79 -4.06 24.97
N THR A 201 5.45 -4.94 24.05
CA THR A 201 5.53 -4.69 22.61
C THR A 201 4.54 -3.59 22.22
N GLN A 202 5.03 -2.50 21.60
CA GLN A 202 4.23 -1.35 21.16
C GLN A 202 4.24 -1.15 19.64
N HIS A 203 5.19 -1.77 18.95
CA HIS A 203 5.37 -1.71 17.51
C HIS A 203 5.23 -3.10 16.90
N ILE A 204 4.88 -3.19 15.63
CA ILE A 204 4.94 -4.48 14.92
C ILE A 204 6.41 -4.74 14.60
N GLY A 205 7.04 -5.64 15.33
CA GLY A 205 8.40 -6.12 15.07
C GLY A 205 8.40 -7.18 13.96
N ALA A 206 9.36 -7.09 13.03
CA ALA A 206 9.57 -8.12 12.02
C ALA A 206 11.01 -8.61 12.11
N TYR A 207 11.22 -9.93 12.13
CA TYR A 207 12.55 -10.54 12.20
C TYR A 207 12.55 -11.94 11.63
N GLN A 208 13.73 -12.41 11.24
CA GLN A 208 13.93 -13.75 10.68
C GLN A 208 14.69 -14.65 11.63
N VAL A 209 14.21 -15.89 11.77
CA VAL A 209 14.89 -16.97 12.47
C VAL A 209 15.20 -18.08 11.46
N LYS A 210 16.39 -18.67 11.56
CA LYS A 210 16.77 -19.82 10.72
C LYS A 210 16.77 -21.09 11.54
N ILE A 211 16.05 -22.09 11.06
CA ILE A 211 15.94 -23.42 11.68
C ILE A 211 16.31 -24.44 10.63
N ASP A 212 17.31 -25.26 10.91
CA ASP A 212 17.84 -26.25 9.98
C ASP A 212 18.12 -25.69 8.56
N GLY A 213 18.55 -24.43 8.51
CA GLY A 213 18.82 -23.72 7.27
C GLY A 213 17.61 -23.11 6.58
N LYS A 214 16.38 -23.42 7.02
CA LYS A 214 15.14 -22.84 6.51
C LYS A 214 14.81 -21.54 7.28
N PRO A 215 14.67 -20.40 6.63
CA PRO A 215 14.28 -19.16 7.30
C PRO A 215 12.77 -19.10 7.54
N ILE A 216 12.37 -18.55 8.69
CA ILE A 216 10.99 -18.20 9.04
C ILE A 216 10.95 -16.72 9.41
N THR A 217 10.01 -15.97 8.91
CA THR A 217 9.82 -14.56 9.25
C THR A 217 8.70 -14.43 10.28
N PHE A 218 9.02 -13.90 11.46
CA PHE A 218 8.06 -13.66 12.52
C PHE A 218 7.64 -12.19 12.55
N LEU A 219 6.34 -11.96 12.75
CA LEU A 219 5.75 -10.65 13.05
C LEU A 219 5.23 -10.67 14.49
N ASP A 220 5.79 -9.79 15.33
CA ASP A 220 5.31 -9.58 16.69
C ASP A 220 4.23 -8.51 16.71
N THR A 221 3.07 -8.84 17.28
CA THR A 221 1.96 -7.91 17.41
C THR A 221 1.66 -7.58 18.87
N PRO A 222 1.37 -6.29 19.20
CA PRO A 222 1.03 -5.90 20.55
C PRO A 222 -0.23 -6.61 21.06
N GLY A 223 -0.19 -7.13 22.30
CA GLY A 223 -1.32 -7.85 22.92
C GLY A 223 -2.43 -6.97 23.48
N HIS A 224 -2.19 -5.66 23.66
CA HIS A 224 -3.16 -4.74 24.26
C HIS A 224 -4.38 -4.47 23.36
N ALA A 225 -5.56 -4.34 23.95
CA ALA A 225 -6.81 -4.04 23.23
C ALA A 225 -6.74 -2.78 22.37
N ALA A 226 -5.94 -1.78 22.77
CA ALA A 226 -5.75 -0.55 22.00
C ALA A 226 -5.14 -0.75 20.59
N PHE A 227 -4.55 -1.92 20.30
CA PHE A 227 -3.81 -2.21 19.07
C PHE A 227 -4.52 -3.22 18.14
N THR A 228 -5.86 -3.26 18.17
CA THR A 228 -6.67 -4.15 17.30
C THR A 228 -6.33 -4.03 15.82
N THR A 229 -6.14 -2.79 15.32
CA THR A 229 -5.77 -2.54 13.91
C THR A 229 -4.41 -3.14 13.54
N MET A 230 -3.46 -3.19 14.49
CA MET A 230 -2.15 -3.79 14.25
C MET A 230 -2.26 -5.32 14.17
N ARG A 231 -3.12 -5.95 14.99
CA ARG A 231 -3.39 -7.38 14.90
C ARG A 231 -4.08 -7.78 13.61
N ALA A 232 -5.10 -7.02 13.18
CA ALA A 232 -5.76 -7.21 11.89
C ALA A 232 -4.72 -7.14 10.74
N ARG A 233 -3.93 -6.07 10.68
CA ARG A 233 -2.86 -5.94 9.68
C ARG A 233 -1.83 -7.07 9.74
N GLY A 234 -1.50 -7.53 10.95
CA GLY A 234 -0.61 -8.68 11.15
C GLY A 234 -1.21 -9.93 10.48
N ALA A 235 -2.48 -10.24 10.69
CA ALA A 235 -3.14 -11.38 10.07
C ALA A 235 -3.19 -11.27 8.53
N ASP A 236 -3.54 -10.09 8.00
CA ASP A 236 -3.72 -9.86 6.55
C ASP A 236 -2.43 -10.07 5.73
N VAL A 237 -1.25 -9.94 6.35
CA VAL A 237 0.03 -10.01 5.65
C VAL A 237 0.80 -11.31 5.89
N THR A 238 0.24 -12.24 6.68
CA THR A 238 0.91 -13.48 7.09
C THR A 238 0.31 -14.73 6.49
N ASP A 239 1.12 -15.77 6.45
CA ASP A 239 0.74 -17.08 5.93
C ASP A 239 0.22 -18.00 7.05
N ILE A 240 0.69 -17.82 8.27
CA ILE A 240 0.36 -18.64 9.45
C ILE A 240 0.20 -17.73 10.66
N THR A 241 -0.81 -17.99 11.49
CA THR A 241 -1.01 -17.27 12.75
C THR A 241 -0.80 -18.22 13.92
N ILE A 242 0.07 -17.84 14.88
CA ILE A 242 0.25 -18.54 16.14
C ILE A 242 -0.55 -17.82 17.22
N ILE A 243 -1.45 -18.54 17.87
CA ILE A 243 -2.19 -18.03 19.02
C ILE A 243 -1.60 -18.60 20.30
N VAL A 244 -0.99 -17.69 21.09
CA VAL A 244 -0.39 -18.07 22.38
C VAL A 244 -1.41 -17.91 23.49
N VAL A 245 -1.68 -19.02 24.19
CA VAL A 245 -2.59 -19.08 25.32
C VAL A 245 -1.85 -19.63 26.54
N ALA A 246 -1.94 -18.95 27.67
CA ALA A 246 -1.33 -19.43 28.90
C ALA A 246 -2.18 -20.55 29.53
N ALA A 247 -1.55 -21.69 29.88
CA ALA A 247 -2.20 -22.87 30.41
C ALA A 247 -2.82 -22.64 31.79
N ASP A 248 -2.40 -21.62 32.52
CA ASP A 248 -2.90 -21.25 33.84
C ASP A 248 -4.09 -20.27 33.77
N ASP A 249 -4.14 -19.43 32.76
CA ASP A 249 -5.16 -18.36 32.62
C ASP A 249 -6.36 -18.78 31.73
N GLY A 250 -6.12 -19.58 30.67
CA GLY A 250 -7.14 -20.01 29.72
C GLY A 250 -7.42 -18.97 28.62
N VAL A 251 -8.62 -19.06 28.00
CA VAL A 251 -9.02 -18.21 26.89
C VAL A 251 -9.50 -16.85 27.39
N MET A 252 -8.83 -15.79 26.95
CA MET A 252 -9.11 -14.42 27.32
C MET A 252 -9.75 -13.62 26.15
N PRO A 253 -10.42 -12.48 26.41
CA PRO A 253 -11.11 -11.72 25.33
C PRO A 253 -10.22 -11.37 24.13
N GLN A 254 -8.93 -11.03 24.36
CA GLN A 254 -8.00 -10.72 23.28
C GLN A 254 -7.54 -11.98 22.51
N THR A 255 -7.64 -13.16 23.12
CA THR A 255 -7.44 -14.43 22.43
C THR A 255 -8.57 -14.68 21.45
N ILE A 256 -9.82 -14.43 21.84
CA ILE A 256 -11.00 -14.55 20.96
C ILE A 256 -10.90 -13.54 19.80
N GLU A 257 -10.48 -12.32 20.09
CA GLU A 257 -10.24 -11.30 19.08
C GLU A 257 -9.17 -11.75 18.05
N ALA A 258 -8.06 -12.31 18.53
CA ALA A 258 -6.98 -12.85 17.69
C ALA A 258 -7.47 -14.00 16.80
N ILE A 259 -8.26 -14.92 17.32
CA ILE A 259 -8.92 -16.01 16.57
C ILE A 259 -9.79 -15.43 15.45
N ASN A 260 -10.59 -14.41 15.76
CA ASN A 260 -11.47 -13.79 14.78
C ASN A 260 -10.71 -13.08 13.67
N HIS A 261 -9.58 -12.42 13.98
CA HIS A 261 -8.72 -11.81 12.96
C HIS A 261 -8.09 -12.86 12.05
N ALA A 262 -7.55 -13.94 12.60
CA ALA A 262 -6.97 -15.02 11.81
C ALA A 262 -8.01 -15.70 10.91
N LYS A 263 -9.22 -15.96 11.43
CA LYS A 263 -10.32 -16.51 10.64
C LYS A 263 -10.82 -15.56 9.55
N ALA A 264 -10.87 -14.26 9.83
CA ALA A 264 -11.27 -13.26 8.85
C ALA A 264 -10.27 -13.11 7.70
N ALA A 265 -8.98 -13.35 7.97
CA ALA A 265 -7.90 -13.36 6.99
C ALA A 265 -7.73 -14.72 6.29
N ASP A 266 -8.54 -15.74 6.65
CA ASP A 266 -8.47 -17.11 6.13
C ASP A 266 -7.07 -17.74 6.27
N VAL A 267 -6.40 -17.48 7.39
CA VAL A 267 -5.02 -17.92 7.67
C VAL A 267 -5.04 -19.12 8.62
N PRO A 268 -4.26 -20.20 8.36
CA PRO A 268 -4.11 -21.33 9.26
C PRO A 268 -3.67 -20.90 10.64
N ILE A 269 -4.26 -21.53 11.66
CA ILE A 269 -4.01 -21.23 13.07
C ILE A 269 -3.28 -22.37 13.72
N ILE A 270 -2.15 -22.09 14.37
CA ILE A 270 -1.45 -22.99 15.29
C ILE A 270 -1.64 -22.44 16.70
N VAL A 271 -2.04 -23.28 17.63
CA VAL A 271 -2.21 -22.90 19.03
C VAL A 271 -0.98 -23.32 19.84
N ALA A 272 -0.33 -22.34 20.47
CA ALA A 272 0.77 -22.57 21.39
C ALA A 272 0.25 -22.42 22.84
N VAL A 273 0.04 -23.54 23.54
CA VAL A 273 -0.36 -23.57 24.96
C VAL A 273 0.89 -23.37 25.79
N ASN A 274 1.07 -22.15 26.29
CA ASN A 274 2.29 -21.74 27.01
C ASN A 274 2.16 -21.85 28.53
N LYS A 275 3.28 -21.76 29.22
CA LYS A 275 3.44 -21.81 30.68
C LYS A 275 3.06 -23.19 31.27
N ILE A 276 3.30 -24.28 30.55
CA ILE A 276 3.04 -25.64 31.05
C ILE A 276 3.91 -26.00 32.28
N ASP A 277 4.94 -25.23 32.54
CA ASP A 277 5.83 -25.35 33.71
C ASP A 277 5.18 -24.96 35.04
N LYS A 278 4.04 -24.22 34.96
CA LYS A 278 3.34 -23.81 36.18
C LYS A 278 2.55 -24.96 36.82
N PRO A 279 2.51 -25.05 38.16
CA PRO A 279 1.75 -26.10 38.84
C PRO A 279 0.22 -25.95 38.66
N THR A 280 -0.25 -24.76 38.25
CA THR A 280 -1.65 -24.46 37.96
C THR A 280 -2.00 -24.63 36.47
N ALA A 281 -1.04 -25.07 35.65
CA ALA A 281 -1.27 -25.27 34.24
C ALA A 281 -2.29 -26.39 33.96
N ASN A 282 -3.23 -26.13 33.11
CA ASN A 282 -4.25 -27.10 32.68
C ASN A 282 -4.45 -26.98 31.14
N PRO A 283 -3.61 -27.63 30.33
CA PRO A 283 -3.73 -27.61 28.88
C PRO A 283 -5.05 -28.16 28.36
N ASP A 284 -5.60 -29.21 29.00
CA ASP A 284 -6.88 -29.83 28.56
C ASP A 284 -8.04 -28.85 28.66
N ARG A 285 -8.07 -28.05 29.72
CA ARG A 285 -9.07 -26.98 29.88
C ARG A 285 -8.95 -25.96 28.76
N VAL A 286 -7.73 -25.54 28.41
CA VAL A 286 -7.47 -24.57 27.32
C VAL A 286 -7.94 -25.14 25.98
N MET A 287 -7.66 -26.41 25.70
CA MET A 287 -8.11 -27.10 24.48
C MET A 287 -9.64 -27.12 24.39
N GLN A 288 -10.33 -27.38 25.52
CA GLN A 288 -11.79 -27.37 25.57
C GLN A 288 -12.36 -25.96 25.33
N GLU A 289 -11.83 -24.93 26.01
CA GLU A 289 -12.26 -23.54 25.82
C GLU A 289 -12.04 -23.05 24.37
N LEU A 290 -10.95 -23.47 23.71
CA LEU A 290 -10.67 -23.14 22.31
C LEU A 290 -11.53 -23.92 21.33
N SER A 291 -11.89 -25.16 21.66
CA SER A 291 -12.86 -25.95 20.86
C SER A 291 -14.24 -25.27 20.83
N ASP A 292 -14.65 -24.66 21.94
CA ASP A 292 -15.88 -23.86 22.00
C ASP A 292 -15.82 -22.61 21.08
N GLN A 293 -14.62 -22.14 20.78
CA GLN A 293 -14.36 -21.07 19.80
C GLN A 293 -14.18 -21.59 18.36
N GLY A 294 -14.37 -22.91 18.14
CA GLY A 294 -14.25 -23.55 16.84
C GLY A 294 -12.81 -23.85 16.40
N LEU A 295 -11.87 -23.98 17.36
CA LEU A 295 -10.52 -24.49 17.14
C LEU A 295 -10.42 -25.89 17.77
N VAL A 296 -10.77 -26.90 17.00
CA VAL A 296 -10.79 -28.30 17.50
C VAL A 296 -9.44 -28.94 17.24
N PRO A 297 -8.80 -29.53 18.30
CA PRO A 297 -7.52 -30.22 18.16
C PRO A 297 -7.59 -31.41 17.20
N GLU A 298 -6.51 -31.69 16.49
CA GLU A 298 -6.36 -32.90 15.66
C GLU A 298 -6.63 -34.20 16.44
N ALA A 299 -6.20 -34.26 17.71
CA ALA A 299 -6.45 -35.38 18.61
C ALA A 299 -7.94 -35.65 18.85
N TRP A 300 -8.81 -34.66 18.66
CA TRP A 300 -10.29 -34.79 18.78
C TRP A 300 -10.99 -34.82 17.41
N GLY A 301 -10.21 -34.99 16.33
CA GLY A 301 -10.75 -35.07 14.96
C GLY A 301 -10.94 -33.71 14.28
N GLY A 302 -10.33 -32.65 14.79
CA GLY A 302 -10.29 -31.32 14.16
C GLY A 302 -9.09 -31.15 13.25
N GLU A 303 -8.85 -29.91 12.83
CA GLU A 303 -7.78 -29.53 11.89
C GLU A 303 -6.76 -28.59 12.53
N THR A 304 -6.94 -28.20 13.81
CA THR A 304 -6.07 -27.22 14.45
C THR A 304 -4.94 -27.90 15.19
N ILE A 305 -3.71 -27.47 14.92
CA ILE A 305 -2.50 -27.97 15.59
C ILE A 305 -2.35 -27.28 16.94
N PHE A 306 -2.19 -28.07 18.00
CA PHE A 306 -1.92 -27.62 19.35
C PHE A 306 -0.53 -28.10 19.79
N VAL A 307 0.30 -27.16 20.26
CA VAL A 307 1.62 -27.45 20.79
C VAL A 307 1.74 -26.94 22.21
N ASN A 308 2.15 -27.80 23.12
CA ASN A 308 2.36 -27.46 24.53
C ASN A 308 3.80 -26.97 24.75
N ILE A 309 3.94 -25.71 25.19
CA ILE A 309 5.25 -25.07 25.30
C ILE A 309 5.50 -24.48 26.70
N SER A 310 6.77 -24.34 27.04
CA SER A 310 7.24 -23.43 28.08
C SER A 310 8.26 -22.46 27.45
N ALA A 311 7.81 -21.29 27.06
CA ALA A 311 8.69 -20.29 26.46
C ALA A 311 9.84 -19.88 27.39
N LYS A 312 9.62 -19.93 28.70
CA LYS A 312 10.61 -19.59 29.72
C LYS A 312 11.79 -20.61 29.80
N PHE A 313 11.50 -21.89 29.61
CA PHE A 313 12.47 -22.95 29.71
C PHE A 313 12.88 -23.54 28.35
N GLY A 314 12.35 -23.02 27.25
CA GLY A 314 12.65 -23.52 25.91
C GLY A 314 12.02 -24.88 25.57
N GLN A 315 11.07 -25.35 26.38
CA GLN A 315 10.43 -26.64 26.17
C GLN A 315 9.35 -26.57 25.09
N GLY A 316 9.32 -27.56 24.17
CA GLY A 316 8.32 -27.68 23.11
C GLY A 316 8.45 -26.61 21.97
N ILE A 317 9.53 -25.81 21.99
CA ILE A 317 9.73 -24.77 20.97
C ILE A 317 10.15 -25.39 19.64
N ASP A 318 11.03 -26.40 19.66
CA ASP A 318 11.45 -27.08 18.42
C ASP A 318 10.26 -27.77 17.74
N GLU A 319 9.38 -28.40 18.51
CA GLU A 319 8.11 -28.97 18.01
C GLU A 319 7.20 -27.90 17.36
N LEU A 320 7.06 -26.75 18.02
CA LEU A 320 6.29 -25.62 17.44
C LEU A 320 6.87 -25.18 16.10
N LEU A 321 8.18 -25.10 15.99
CA LEU A 321 8.87 -24.68 14.77
C LEU A 321 8.75 -25.71 13.65
N GLU A 322 8.82 -27.01 13.99
CA GLU A 322 8.58 -28.10 13.04
C GLU A 322 7.15 -28.06 12.50
N MET A 323 6.15 -27.79 13.35
CA MET A 323 4.75 -27.66 12.93
C MET A 323 4.54 -26.45 12.01
N ILE A 324 5.20 -25.31 12.27
CA ILE A 324 5.17 -24.15 11.37
C ILE A 324 5.73 -24.50 9.99
N LEU A 325 6.87 -25.19 9.93
CA LEU A 325 7.47 -25.59 8.67
C LEU A 325 6.61 -26.62 7.92
N LEU A 326 5.97 -27.54 8.63
CA LEU A 326 5.04 -28.52 8.06
C LEU A 326 3.82 -27.81 7.41
N VAL A 327 3.17 -26.89 8.12
CA VAL A 327 2.04 -26.12 7.58
C VAL A 327 2.48 -25.29 6.37
N ALA A 328 3.66 -24.67 6.44
CA ALA A 328 4.20 -23.90 5.32
C ALA A 328 4.50 -24.76 4.07
N GLU A 329 4.91 -25.99 4.26
CA GLU A 329 5.16 -26.96 3.17
C GLU A 329 3.85 -27.40 2.51
N VAL A 330 2.80 -27.64 3.30
CA VAL A 330 1.46 -27.95 2.78
C VAL A 330 0.88 -26.79 1.98
N GLN A 331 1.14 -25.54 2.36
CA GLN A 331 0.69 -24.35 1.64
C GLN A 331 1.46 -24.08 0.34
N GLU A 332 2.57 -24.79 0.07
CA GLU A 332 3.42 -24.57 -1.10
C GLU A 332 3.77 -23.09 -1.38
N LEU A 333 4.22 -22.37 -0.36
CA LEU A 333 4.52 -20.93 -0.46
C LEU A 333 5.62 -20.66 -1.48
N LYS A 334 5.27 -19.95 -2.55
CA LYS A 334 6.15 -19.63 -3.69
C LYS A 334 6.14 -18.13 -3.97
N ALA A 335 7.24 -17.61 -4.49
CA ALA A 335 7.34 -16.24 -4.98
C ALA A 335 8.35 -16.14 -6.13
N ASN A 336 8.19 -15.16 -7.00
CA ASN A 336 9.11 -14.89 -8.10
C ASN A 336 10.16 -13.84 -7.68
N PRO A 337 11.44 -14.19 -7.50
CA PRO A 337 12.47 -13.25 -7.12
C PRO A 337 12.88 -12.28 -8.26
N ASN A 338 12.59 -12.62 -9.50
CA ASN A 338 13.10 -11.88 -10.68
C ASN A 338 12.20 -10.70 -11.09
N ARG A 339 11.03 -10.53 -10.46
CA ARG A 339 10.12 -9.40 -10.73
C ARG A 339 10.45 -8.18 -9.87
N LEU A 340 9.80 -7.05 -10.15
CA LEU A 340 9.81 -5.88 -9.28
C LEU A 340 9.24 -6.24 -7.91
N ALA A 341 9.81 -5.66 -6.86
CA ALA A 341 9.41 -5.97 -5.50
C ALA A 341 7.97 -5.57 -5.21
N ILE A 342 7.21 -6.51 -4.68
CA ILE A 342 5.89 -6.30 -4.09
C ILE A 342 5.98 -6.64 -2.61
N GLY A 343 5.40 -5.81 -1.77
CA GLY A 343 5.42 -6.05 -0.34
C GLY A 343 4.49 -5.13 0.42
N SER A 344 4.25 -5.48 1.67
CA SER A 344 3.39 -4.73 2.58
C SER A 344 4.20 -3.86 3.52
N VAL A 345 3.76 -2.61 3.72
CA VAL A 345 4.35 -1.72 4.73
C VAL A 345 3.78 -2.08 6.10
N ILE A 346 4.61 -2.63 6.96
CA ILE A 346 4.25 -3.02 8.32
C ILE A 346 4.10 -1.79 9.20
N GLU A 347 5.12 -0.93 9.21
CA GLU A 347 5.16 0.30 9.98
C GLU A 347 5.91 1.39 9.22
N ALA A 348 5.49 2.64 9.40
CA ALA A 348 6.19 3.80 8.87
C ALA A 348 6.27 4.90 9.93
N ARG A 349 7.43 5.55 10.02
CA ARG A 349 7.67 6.64 10.96
C ARG A 349 8.57 7.72 10.36
N LEU A 350 8.45 8.92 10.90
CA LEU A 350 9.34 10.02 10.55
C LEU A 350 10.44 10.14 11.62
N ASP A 351 11.67 9.78 11.25
CA ASP A 351 12.84 9.97 12.12
C ASP A 351 13.41 11.38 11.91
N LYS A 352 13.78 12.05 13.02
CA LYS A 352 14.30 13.42 12.97
C LYS A 352 15.65 13.55 12.24
N SER A 353 16.43 12.48 12.22
CA SER A 353 17.79 12.46 11.63
C SER A 353 17.86 11.78 10.27
N LYS A 354 17.07 10.72 10.07
CA LYS A 354 17.08 9.87 8.86
C LYS A 354 15.96 10.20 7.88
N GLY A 355 14.94 10.95 8.30
CA GLY A 355 13.75 11.24 7.51
C GLY A 355 12.70 10.12 7.59
N PRO A 356 11.87 9.91 6.55
CA PRO A 356 10.87 8.85 6.54
C PRO A 356 11.55 7.47 6.49
N ILE A 357 11.15 6.60 7.42
CA ILE A 357 11.59 5.22 7.53
C ILE A 357 10.35 4.34 7.48
N ALA A 358 10.40 3.28 6.70
CA ALA A 358 9.35 2.27 6.65
C ALA A 358 9.94 0.87 6.85
N THR A 359 9.25 0.04 7.60
CA THR A 359 9.50 -1.40 7.68
C THR A 359 8.62 -2.06 6.64
N VAL A 360 9.25 -2.74 5.68
CA VAL A 360 8.57 -3.37 4.55
C VAL A 360 8.78 -4.87 4.61
N LEU A 361 7.71 -5.62 4.52
CA LEU A 361 7.72 -7.06 4.28
C LEU A 361 7.67 -7.28 2.77
N VAL A 362 8.78 -7.71 2.18
CA VAL A 362 8.84 -8.04 0.75
C VAL A 362 8.30 -9.44 0.55
N GLN A 363 7.18 -9.58 -0.15
CA GLN A 363 6.47 -10.84 -0.37
C GLN A 363 6.84 -11.50 -1.70
N SER A 364 7.13 -10.71 -2.73
CA SER A 364 7.57 -11.19 -4.04
C SER A 364 8.52 -10.18 -4.66
N GLY A 365 9.38 -10.64 -5.58
CA GLY A 365 10.35 -9.79 -6.27
C GLY A 365 11.59 -9.45 -5.45
N THR A 366 12.40 -8.57 -6.00
CA THR A 366 13.65 -8.09 -5.37
C THR A 366 13.69 -6.58 -5.31
N LEU A 367 13.81 -6.02 -4.10
CA LEU A 367 13.99 -4.59 -3.86
C LEU A 367 15.47 -4.26 -3.74
N LYS A 368 15.93 -3.21 -4.46
CA LYS A 368 17.31 -2.76 -4.46
C LYS A 368 17.42 -1.31 -4.00
N ILE A 369 18.60 -0.94 -3.51
CA ILE A 369 18.93 0.46 -3.21
C ILE A 369 18.90 1.27 -4.51
N GLY A 370 18.18 2.39 -4.52
CA GLY A 370 18.00 3.24 -5.69
C GLY A 370 16.70 3.00 -6.45
N ASP A 371 15.97 1.92 -6.16
CA ASP A 371 14.71 1.63 -6.83
C ASP A 371 13.65 2.69 -6.51
N PRO A 372 12.83 3.08 -7.49
CA PRO A 372 11.62 3.84 -7.25
C PRO A 372 10.59 2.94 -6.57
N ILE A 373 9.88 3.47 -5.58
CA ILE A 373 8.80 2.78 -4.89
C ILE A 373 7.52 3.63 -4.91
N VAL A 374 6.39 2.96 -5.02
CA VAL A 374 5.06 3.54 -4.88
C VAL A 374 4.38 2.88 -3.68
N VAL A 375 3.83 3.68 -2.78
CA VAL A 375 3.16 3.21 -1.57
C VAL A 375 1.86 4.00 -1.41
N GLY A 376 0.72 3.39 -1.73
CA GLY A 376 -0.56 4.08 -1.80
C GLY A 376 -0.48 5.30 -2.73
N ASN A 377 -0.81 6.48 -2.22
CA ASN A 377 -0.78 7.74 -2.97
C ASN A 377 0.59 8.44 -2.97
N THR A 378 1.62 7.79 -2.46
CA THR A 378 2.95 8.39 -2.28
C THR A 378 3.99 7.60 -3.06
N HIS A 379 4.97 8.28 -3.58
CA HIS A 379 6.11 7.66 -4.25
C HIS A 379 7.43 8.17 -3.69
N GLY A 380 8.47 7.39 -3.87
CA GLY A 380 9.79 7.75 -3.40
C GLY A 380 10.88 6.91 -4.05
N ARG A 381 12.09 7.02 -3.51
CA ARG A 381 13.23 6.19 -3.91
C ARG A 381 13.93 5.64 -2.69
N VAL A 382 14.27 4.37 -2.73
CA VAL A 382 15.02 3.69 -1.67
C VAL A 382 16.43 4.26 -1.59
N ARG A 383 16.79 4.85 -0.47
CA ARG A 383 18.14 5.41 -0.23
C ARG A 383 19.05 4.43 0.47
N VAL A 384 18.54 3.78 1.50
CA VAL A 384 19.24 2.81 2.33
C VAL A 384 18.26 1.73 2.72
N MET A 385 18.70 0.51 2.80
CA MET A 385 17.97 -0.61 3.39
C MET A 385 18.81 -1.23 4.49
N THR A 386 18.16 -1.67 5.52
CA THR A 386 18.76 -2.44 6.61
C THR A 386 17.88 -3.64 6.91
N ASN A 387 18.50 -4.77 7.27
CA ASN A 387 17.76 -5.94 7.72
C ASN A 387 17.30 -5.78 9.19
N ASP A 388 16.67 -6.83 9.75
CA ASP A 388 16.25 -6.93 11.14
C ASP A 388 17.38 -6.80 12.16
N GLN A 389 18.63 -7.11 11.75
CA GLN A 389 19.84 -6.98 12.56
C GLN A 389 20.51 -5.60 12.43
N GLY A 390 19.92 -4.67 11.65
CA GLY A 390 20.44 -3.32 11.44
C GLY A 390 21.64 -3.23 10.47
N ARG A 391 21.87 -4.28 9.68
CA ARG A 391 22.97 -4.36 8.69
C ARG A 391 22.50 -3.99 7.30
#